data_08f5c879d6c1a86ee79d09befe9e9e68
#
_entry.id   08f5c879d6c1a86ee79d09befe9e9e68
#
_cell.length_a   1.000
_cell.length_b   1.000
_cell.length_c   1.000
_cell.angle_alpha   90.00
_cell.angle_beta   90.00
_cell.angle_gamma   90.00
#
_symmetry.space_group_name_H-M   'P 1'
#
loop_
_entity.id
_entity.type
_entity.pdbx_description
1 polymer ?
#
loop_
_entity_poly.entity_id
_entity_poly.type
_entity_poly.pdbx_seq_one_letter_code
_entity_poly.pdbx_strand_id
1 'polypeptide(L)'
;MGCPIDLVCNKGAGSALLKKPERMEQIARCAAPLLGCPLTLKTRVGYFDDRRVAREIIPRMASWGVAACTLHGRSRQQRYSRSADWGYVAECASAARSEEAGEAARFQVIGNGDVFNFRDYERYVEKTDVATCMIARGALIKPWIFTEIKERRDWDISAGERFEMLKRFCAHGLEHWGADDRGVRSTRRFLLEWLSFTHRYVPVGVLDRVPVGIHQRPPTFVGRSDLETLLSSSDPADWVKISTMLLGPTPSDFSFAPKHKSAAYGERTEGGHAKQDWGEVRG
;
A
#
# COMPACT_ATOMS: atom_id res chain seq x y z
N MET A 1 -0.25 -0.77 14.50
CA MET A 1 0.07 0.43 15.31
C MET A 1 0.76 1.52 14.46
N GLY A 2 0.53 1.54 13.12
CA GLY A 2 1.18 2.46 12.17
C GLY A 2 0.23 3.35 11.35
N CYS A 3 -1.09 3.31 11.59
CA CYS A 3 -2.06 4.12 10.84
C CYS A 3 -1.81 5.63 11.08
N PRO A 4 -1.62 6.44 10.02
CA PRO A 4 -1.29 7.86 10.17
C PRO A 4 -2.51 8.78 10.17
N ILE A 5 -3.73 8.24 9.97
CA ILE A 5 -4.97 9.01 9.79
C ILE A 5 -5.33 9.73 11.09
N ASP A 6 -5.70 11.00 10.99
CA ASP A 6 -6.00 11.86 12.14
C ASP A 6 -7.14 11.29 12.99
N LEU A 7 -8.21 10.80 12.36
CA LEU A 7 -9.33 10.16 13.05
C LEU A 7 -8.88 9.01 13.98
N VAL A 8 -7.86 8.24 13.60
CA VAL A 8 -7.31 7.14 14.40
C VAL A 8 -6.33 7.68 15.44
N CYS A 9 -5.44 8.58 15.03
CA CYS A 9 -4.40 9.13 15.91
C CYS A 9 -4.98 10.00 17.04
N ASN A 10 -6.04 10.76 16.77
CA ASN A 10 -6.71 11.60 17.77
C ASN A 10 -7.40 10.76 18.88
N LYS A 11 -7.76 9.50 18.57
CA LYS A 11 -8.23 8.53 19.57
C LYS A 11 -7.09 7.83 20.33
N GLY A 12 -5.85 8.23 20.14
CA GLY A 12 -4.67 7.61 20.78
C GLY A 12 -4.29 6.25 20.23
N ALA A 13 -4.80 5.88 19.05
CA ALA A 13 -4.55 4.61 18.36
C ALA A 13 -3.61 4.78 17.15
N GLY A 14 -3.34 3.69 16.43
CA GLY A 14 -2.48 3.72 15.26
C GLY A 14 -1.06 4.25 15.57
N SER A 15 -0.57 5.18 14.76
CA SER A 15 0.76 5.76 14.95
C SER A 15 0.89 6.61 16.23
N ALA A 16 -0.21 7.05 16.84
CA ALA A 16 -0.16 7.79 18.12
C ALA A 16 0.43 6.95 19.25
N LEU A 17 0.34 5.62 19.16
CA LEU A 17 0.96 4.69 20.11
C LEU A 17 2.49 4.80 20.14
N LEU A 18 3.14 5.22 19.04
CA LEU A 18 4.59 5.43 18.99
C LEU A 18 5.09 6.53 19.93
N LYS A 19 4.19 7.38 20.45
CA LYS A 19 4.49 8.35 21.50
C LYS A 19 4.47 7.73 22.91
N LYS A 20 3.96 6.51 23.05
CA LYS A 20 3.75 5.79 24.32
C LYS A 20 4.10 4.32 24.15
N PRO A 21 5.40 3.96 24.02
CA PRO A 21 5.85 2.58 23.82
C PRO A 21 5.34 1.60 24.89
N GLU A 22 5.20 2.04 26.13
CA GLU A 22 4.70 1.25 27.25
C GLU A 22 3.27 0.78 27.00
N ARG A 23 2.47 1.59 26.32
CA ARG A 23 1.10 1.20 25.95
C ARG A 23 1.09 0.18 24.82
N MET A 24 2.06 0.26 23.88
CA MET A 24 2.23 -0.78 22.85
C MET A 24 2.59 -2.12 23.50
N GLU A 25 3.50 -2.10 24.47
CA GLU A 25 3.91 -3.26 25.24
C GLU A 25 2.73 -3.88 26.00
N GLN A 26 1.96 -3.08 26.75
CA GLN A 26 0.79 -3.55 27.46
C GLN A 26 -0.22 -4.24 26.55
N ILE A 27 -0.53 -3.64 25.39
CA ILE A 27 -1.45 -4.21 24.40
C ILE A 27 -0.91 -5.55 23.88
N ALA A 28 0.38 -5.61 23.52
CA ALA A 28 0.97 -6.82 22.98
C ALA A 28 1.01 -7.96 24.02
N ARG A 29 1.47 -7.67 25.25
CA ARG A 29 1.53 -8.65 26.35
C ARG A 29 0.15 -9.17 26.75
N CYS A 30 -0.88 -8.35 26.71
CA CYS A 30 -2.26 -8.79 26.97
C CYS A 30 -2.81 -9.62 25.80
N ALA A 31 -2.50 -9.28 24.55
CA ALA A 31 -3.09 -9.96 23.41
C ALA A 31 -2.39 -11.29 23.05
N ALA A 32 -1.05 -11.35 23.13
CA ALA A 32 -0.28 -12.50 22.68
C ALA A 32 -0.72 -13.83 23.31
N PRO A 33 -0.91 -13.94 24.63
CA PRO A 33 -1.30 -15.22 25.26
C PRO A 33 -2.75 -15.63 24.98
N LEU A 34 -3.62 -14.71 24.51
CA LEU A 34 -5.03 -14.97 24.22
C LEU A 34 -5.25 -15.44 22.77
N LEU A 35 -4.25 -15.32 21.91
CA LEU A 35 -4.39 -15.64 20.48
C LEU A 35 -3.92 -17.09 20.23
N GLY A 36 -4.74 -17.83 19.46
CA GLY A 36 -4.35 -19.14 18.94
C GLY A 36 -3.41 -19.09 17.71
N CYS A 37 -2.90 -17.91 17.35
CA CYS A 37 -1.99 -17.68 16.24
C CYS A 37 -0.92 -16.65 16.63
N PRO A 38 0.22 -16.59 15.91
CA PRO A 38 1.29 -15.62 16.18
C PRO A 38 0.80 -14.17 16.06
N LEU A 39 1.09 -13.36 17.08
CA LEU A 39 0.83 -11.92 17.06
C LEU A 39 1.92 -11.22 16.24
N THR A 40 1.53 -10.40 15.26
CA THR A 40 2.44 -9.51 14.53
C THR A 40 2.04 -8.05 14.72
N LEU A 41 3.02 -7.15 14.71
CA LEU A 41 2.77 -5.72 14.77
C LEU A 41 3.19 -5.03 13.48
N LYS A 42 2.42 -4.04 13.05
CA LYS A 42 2.81 -3.15 11.95
C LYS A 42 2.93 -1.71 12.46
N THR A 43 4.12 -1.12 12.24
CA THR A 43 4.44 0.21 12.75
C THR A 43 5.16 1.09 11.71
N ARG A 44 5.55 2.29 12.14
CA ARG A 44 6.35 3.27 11.39
C ARG A 44 7.61 3.61 12.18
N VAL A 45 8.55 4.33 11.54
CA VAL A 45 9.83 4.71 12.19
C VAL A 45 9.65 5.62 13.40
N GLY A 46 8.57 6.40 13.45
CA GLY A 46 8.22 7.30 14.53
C GLY A 46 6.90 8.03 14.25
N TYR A 47 6.44 8.81 15.24
CA TYR A 47 5.32 9.72 15.06
C TYR A 47 5.77 11.02 14.38
N PHE A 48 6.84 11.61 14.87
CA PHE A 48 7.48 12.82 14.34
C PHE A 48 8.68 12.47 13.47
N ASP A 49 9.08 13.39 12.59
CA ASP A 49 10.22 13.19 11.68
C ASP A 49 11.56 13.24 12.42
N ASP A 50 11.66 14.10 13.42
CA ASP A 50 12.83 14.32 14.27
C ASP A 50 12.98 13.30 15.40
N ARG A 51 11.93 12.52 15.70
CA ARG A 51 11.94 11.52 16.78
C ARG A 51 11.60 10.15 16.25
N ARG A 52 12.61 9.39 15.86
CA ARG A 52 12.52 8.02 15.35
C ARG A 52 12.73 7.02 16.49
N VAL A 53 11.67 6.39 16.93
CA VAL A 53 11.66 5.50 18.12
C VAL A 53 11.74 4.01 17.77
N ALA A 54 11.60 3.64 16.49
CA ALA A 54 11.48 2.24 16.10
C ALA A 54 12.73 1.40 16.47
N ARG A 55 13.94 1.96 16.35
CA ARG A 55 15.19 1.28 16.69
C ARG A 55 15.26 0.87 18.17
N GLU A 56 14.63 1.64 19.06
CA GLU A 56 14.59 1.35 20.49
C GLU A 56 13.47 0.36 20.85
N ILE A 57 12.35 0.42 20.11
CA ILE A 57 11.15 -0.35 20.44
C ILE A 57 11.19 -1.75 19.83
N ILE A 58 11.68 -1.90 18.60
CA ILE A 58 11.60 -3.16 17.84
C ILE A 58 12.34 -4.30 18.55
N PRO A 59 13.57 -4.14 19.08
CA PRO A 59 14.26 -5.22 19.79
C PRO A 59 13.48 -5.75 21.00
N ARG A 60 12.70 -4.90 21.65
CA ARG A 60 11.90 -5.27 22.83
C ARG A 60 10.63 -6.06 22.48
N MET A 61 10.16 -6.01 21.24
CA MET A 61 8.88 -6.61 20.84
C MET A 61 8.84 -8.13 20.98
N ALA A 62 9.97 -8.80 20.82
CA ALA A 62 10.09 -10.25 21.05
C ALA A 62 9.68 -10.62 22.49
N SER A 63 10.18 -9.88 23.49
CA SER A 63 9.83 -10.09 24.90
C SER A 63 8.38 -9.79 25.25
N TRP A 64 7.63 -9.11 24.34
CA TRP A 64 6.21 -8.85 24.49
C TRP A 64 5.33 -9.98 23.93
N GLY A 65 5.93 -11.04 23.39
CA GLY A 65 5.22 -12.14 22.73
C GLY A 65 4.86 -11.85 21.26
N VAL A 66 5.52 -10.87 20.64
CA VAL A 66 5.32 -10.55 19.23
C VAL A 66 6.22 -11.42 18.36
N ALA A 67 5.67 -12.10 17.37
CA ALA A 67 6.40 -12.98 16.47
C ALA A 67 7.15 -12.26 15.35
N ALA A 68 6.60 -11.15 14.86
CA ALA A 68 7.24 -10.33 13.82
C ALA A 68 6.74 -8.88 13.84
N CYS A 69 7.58 -7.97 13.34
CA CYS A 69 7.23 -6.57 13.17
C CYS A 69 7.38 -6.14 11.71
N THR A 70 6.32 -5.57 11.11
CA THR A 70 6.45 -4.88 9.84
C THR A 70 6.75 -3.40 10.09
N LEU A 71 7.90 -2.93 9.61
CA LEU A 71 8.36 -1.55 9.76
C LEU A 71 8.22 -0.78 8.45
N HIS A 72 7.38 0.25 8.44
CA HIS A 72 7.31 1.19 7.32
C HIS A 72 8.37 2.28 7.50
N GLY A 73 9.27 2.40 6.52
CA GLY A 73 10.40 3.34 6.50
C GLY A 73 10.00 4.83 6.44
N ARG A 74 8.84 5.21 6.96
CA ARG A 74 8.33 6.60 7.05
C ARG A 74 7.74 6.87 8.42
N SER A 75 7.87 8.13 8.90
CA SER A 75 7.15 8.60 10.09
C SER A 75 5.65 8.78 9.80
N ARG A 76 4.86 9.01 10.86
CA ARG A 76 3.46 9.44 10.71
C ARG A 76 3.36 10.79 10.04
N GLN A 77 4.17 11.75 10.45
CA GLN A 77 4.17 13.13 9.96
C GLN A 77 4.55 13.20 8.49
N GLN A 78 5.56 12.42 8.07
CA GLN A 78 6.01 12.34 6.68
C GLN A 78 4.94 11.78 5.73
N ARG A 79 4.09 10.87 6.18
CA ARG A 79 3.12 10.16 5.31
C ARG A 79 3.79 9.61 4.04
N TYR A 80 3.63 10.31 2.90
CA TYR A 80 4.21 9.94 1.59
C TYR A 80 4.96 11.10 0.92
N SER A 81 5.31 12.15 1.67
CA SER A 81 6.00 13.33 1.13
C SER A 81 7.45 13.05 0.71
N ARG A 82 8.06 12.00 1.27
CA ARG A 82 9.44 11.56 0.96
C ARG A 82 9.46 10.06 0.71
N SER A 83 10.57 9.55 0.17
CA SER A 83 10.81 8.11 0.02
C SER A 83 10.92 7.42 1.37
N ALA A 84 10.64 6.11 1.41
CA ALA A 84 10.87 5.30 2.59
C ALA A 84 12.37 5.22 2.90
N ASP A 85 12.73 5.39 4.15
CA ASP A 85 14.11 5.32 4.62
C ASP A 85 14.49 3.87 4.92
N TRP A 86 15.06 3.21 3.91
CA TRP A 86 15.50 1.82 4.02
C TRP A 86 16.82 1.69 4.78
N GLY A 87 17.63 2.74 4.88
CA GLY A 87 18.80 2.76 5.75
C GLY A 87 18.39 2.61 7.21
N TYR A 88 17.42 3.38 7.65
CA TYR A 88 16.90 3.26 9.01
C TYR A 88 16.15 1.94 9.26
N VAL A 89 15.48 1.38 8.24
CA VAL A 89 14.87 0.04 8.33
C VAL A 89 15.96 -1.01 8.57
N ALA A 90 17.10 -0.92 7.88
CA ALA A 90 18.25 -1.80 8.08
C ALA A 90 18.80 -1.71 9.50
N GLU A 91 19.00 -0.49 10.01
CA GLU A 91 19.45 -0.27 11.40
C GLU A 91 18.52 -0.93 12.43
N CYS A 92 17.20 -0.81 12.22
CA CYS A 92 16.21 -1.42 13.09
C CYS A 92 16.21 -2.95 13.00
N ALA A 93 16.39 -3.52 11.80
CA ALA A 93 16.44 -4.96 11.59
C ALA A 93 17.71 -5.56 12.22
N SER A 94 18.85 -4.91 12.03
CA SER A 94 20.12 -5.30 12.65
C SER A 94 20.06 -5.23 14.19
N ALA A 95 19.47 -4.16 14.74
CA ALA A 95 19.29 -4.03 16.18
C ALA A 95 18.39 -5.13 16.78
N ALA A 96 17.41 -5.61 16.01
CA ALA A 96 16.53 -6.70 16.43
C ALA A 96 17.20 -8.08 16.44
N ARG A 97 18.32 -8.25 15.72
CA ARG A 97 19.09 -9.51 15.62
C ARG A 97 20.26 -9.58 16.58
N SER A 98 20.57 -8.50 17.33
CA SER A 98 21.73 -8.49 18.25
C SER A 98 21.63 -9.62 19.27
N GLU A 99 22.79 -10.23 19.61
CA GLU A 99 22.90 -11.42 20.45
C GLU A 99 22.35 -11.27 21.88
N GLU A 100 22.16 -10.04 22.34
CA GLU A 100 21.53 -9.72 23.63
C GLU A 100 20.03 -10.08 23.68
N ALA A 101 19.43 -10.44 22.55
CA ALA A 101 18.00 -10.66 22.44
C ALA A 101 17.54 -12.08 22.84
N GLY A 102 18.41 -13.02 23.21
CA GLY A 102 18.01 -14.34 23.73
C GLY A 102 17.06 -15.11 22.80
N GLU A 103 15.82 -15.41 23.27
CA GLU A 103 14.77 -16.07 22.49
C GLU A 103 14.35 -15.31 21.21
N ALA A 104 14.85 -14.09 20.99
CA ALA A 104 14.63 -13.27 19.80
C ALA A 104 15.21 -13.88 18.51
N ALA A 105 15.89 -15.00 18.54
CA ALA A 105 16.37 -15.70 17.33
C ALA A 105 15.26 -16.04 16.34
N ARG A 106 13.99 -15.98 16.74
CA ARG A 106 12.82 -16.20 15.89
C ARG A 106 12.08 -14.90 15.49
N PHE A 107 12.38 -13.77 16.12
CA PHE A 107 11.71 -12.50 15.83
C PHE A 107 12.20 -11.94 14.50
N GLN A 108 11.26 -11.57 13.63
CA GLN A 108 11.57 -11.11 12.29
C GLN A 108 11.10 -9.68 12.06
N VAL A 109 11.95 -8.89 11.41
CA VAL A 109 11.59 -7.58 10.89
C VAL A 109 11.24 -7.71 9.41
N ILE A 110 10.05 -7.27 9.05
CA ILE A 110 9.54 -7.21 7.67
C ILE A 110 9.62 -5.75 7.22
N GLY A 111 10.39 -5.46 6.16
CA GLY A 111 10.50 -4.11 5.62
C GLY A 111 9.24 -3.68 4.85
N ASN A 112 8.92 -2.39 4.86
CA ASN A 112 7.79 -1.88 4.09
C ASN A 112 8.06 -0.46 3.57
N GLY A 113 7.65 -0.21 2.33
CA GLY A 113 7.70 1.07 1.65
C GLY A 113 8.41 1.01 0.32
N ASP A 114 7.79 1.57 -0.72
CA ASP A 114 8.36 1.81 -2.05
C ASP A 114 8.97 0.57 -2.74
N VAL A 115 8.29 -0.57 -2.65
CA VAL A 115 8.59 -1.77 -3.43
C VAL A 115 7.61 -1.82 -4.60
N PHE A 116 8.10 -1.62 -5.82
CA PHE A 116 7.29 -1.54 -7.04
C PHE A 116 7.69 -2.54 -8.13
N ASN A 117 8.83 -3.21 -7.98
CA ASN A 117 9.32 -4.24 -8.89
C ASN A 117 10.18 -5.26 -8.12
N PHE A 118 10.57 -6.36 -8.78
CA PHE A 118 11.39 -7.39 -8.16
C PHE A 118 12.79 -6.90 -7.77
N ARG A 119 13.39 -5.97 -8.55
CA ARG A 119 14.71 -5.39 -8.25
C ARG A 119 14.69 -4.54 -6.99
N ASP A 120 13.59 -3.82 -6.72
CA ASP A 120 13.42 -3.11 -5.46
C ASP A 120 13.39 -4.09 -4.29
N TYR A 121 12.61 -5.18 -4.44
CA TYR A 121 12.51 -6.23 -3.42
C TYR A 121 13.88 -6.85 -3.12
N GLU A 122 14.60 -7.32 -4.14
CA GLU A 122 15.93 -7.92 -3.99
C GLU A 122 16.90 -6.94 -3.34
N ARG A 123 17.02 -5.74 -3.88
CA ARG A 123 17.90 -4.71 -3.33
C ARG A 123 17.66 -4.44 -1.85
N TYR A 124 16.40 -4.43 -1.41
CA TYR A 124 16.11 -4.18 -0.01
C TYR A 124 16.39 -5.40 0.87
N VAL A 125 16.04 -6.59 0.43
CA VAL A 125 16.35 -7.83 1.19
C VAL A 125 17.87 -8.08 1.26
N GLU A 126 18.60 -7.88 0.17
CA GLU A 126 20.04 -8.08 0.13
C GLU A 126 20.85 -7.04 0.93
N LYS A 127 20.37 -5.79 0.97
CA LYS A 127 21.08 -4.68 1.63
C LYS A 127 20.67 -4.44 3.08
N THR A 128 19.69 -5.17 3.57
CA THR A 128 19.19 -5.03 4.93
C THR A 128 18.98 -6.40 5.58
N ASP A 129 18.90 -6.43 6.88
CA ASP A 129 18.63 -7.65 7.63
C ASP A 129 17.14 -8.00 7.74
N VAL A 130 16.28 -7.44 6.88
CA VAL A 130 14.84 -7.76 6.90
C VAL A 130 14.61 -9.18 6.38
N ALA A 131 13.67 -9.89 6.98
CA ALA A 131 13.31 -11.24 6.54
C ALA A 131 12.63 -11.24 5.16
N THR A 132 11.87 -10.21 4.86
CA THR A 132 11.15 -10.00 3.59
C THR A 132 10.57 -8.59 3.55
N CYS A 133 9.84 -8.26 2.44
CA CYS A 133 9.16 -6.99 2.29
C CYS A 133 7.64 -7.16 2.26
N MET A 134 6.92 -6.28 2.98
CA MET A 134 5.48 -6.10 2.78
C MET A 134 5.25 -5.13 1.64
N ILE A 135 4.52 -5.56 0.63
CA ILE A 135 4.23 -4.78 -0.57
C ILE A 135 2.80 -4.24 -0.48
N ALA A 136 2.62 -2.94 -0.70
CA ALA A 136 1.30 -2.29 -0.67
C ALA A 136 0.91 -1.77 -2.06
N ARG A 137 1.22 -0.52 -2.39
CA ARG A 137 0.86 0.10 -3.67
C ARG A 137 1.42 -0.65 -4.88
N GLY A 138 2.61 -1.23 -4.76
CA GLY A 138 3.19 -2.06 -5.82
C GLY A 138 2.29 -3.22 -6.21
N ALA A 139 1.68 -3.91 -5.23
CA ALA A 139 0.74 -5.00 -5.49
C ALA A 139 -0.63 -4.51 -6.02
N LEU A 140 -1.06 -3.30 -5.69
CA LEU A 140 -2.28 -2.72 -6.27
C LEU A 140 -2.07 -2.30 -7.73
N ILE A 141 -0.86 -1.84 -8.09
CA ILE A 141 -0.49 -1.49 -9.47
C ILE A 141 -0.24 -2.74 -10.30
N LYS A 142 0.52 -3.70 -9.75
CA LYS A 142 0.93 -4.96 -10.39
C LYS A 142 0.64 -6.15 -9.47
N PRO A 143 -0.56 -6.74 -9.47
CA PRO A 143 -0.83 -7.94 -8.65
C PRO A 143 0.12 -9.10 -8.90
N TRP A 144 0.69 -9.19 -10.10
CA TRP A 144 1.68 -10.20 -10.50
C TRP A 144 3.11 -9.92 -10.01
N ILE A 145 3.35 -8.84 -9.25
CA ILE A 145 4.67 -8.52 -8.69
C ILE A 145 5.26 -9.67 -7.87
N PHE A 146 4.43 -10.48 -7.23
CA PHE A 146 4.88 -11.66 -6.48
C PHE A 146 5.42 -12.76 -7.38
N THR A 147 4.87 -12.91 -8.59
CA THR A 147 5.39 -13.81 -9.62
C THR A 147 6.73 -13.28 -10.14
N GLU A 148 6.82 -11.97 -10.43
CA GLU A 148 8.08 -11.34 -10.85
C GLU A 148 9.20 -11.54 -9.81
N ILE A 149 8.88 -11.40 -8.52
CA ILE A 149 9.84 -11.61 -7.42
C ILE A 149 10.30 -13.07 -7.37
N LYS A 150 9.38 -14.03 -7.46
CA LYS A 150 9.71 -15.47 -7.44
C LYS A 150 10.55 -15.90 -8.62
N GLU A 151 10.24 -15.37 -9.81
CA GLU A 151 10.90 -15.73 -11.06
C GLU A 151 12.10 -14.82 -11.39
N ARG A 152 12.33 -13.77 -10.61
CA ARG A 152 13.43 -12.78 -10.77
C ARG A 152 13.44 -12.15 -12.17
N ARG A 153 12.27 -11.84 -12.71
CA ARG A 153 12.11 -11.22 -14.03
C ARG A 153 10.98 -10.23 -14.06
N ASP A 154 11.05 -9.27 -14.99
CA ASP A 154 9.88 -8.48 -15.35
C ASP A 154 8.94 -9.32 -16.21
N TRP A 155 7.64 -9.24 -15.93
CA TRP A 155 6.62 -9.86 -16.76
C TRP A 155 5.97 -8.80 -17.64
N ASP A 156 6.24 -8.87 -18.94
CA ASP A 156 5.57 -8.02 -19.94
C ASP A 156 4.15 -8.56 -20.20
N ILE A 157 3.30 -8.36 -19.21
CA ILE A 157 1.92 -8.82 -19.22
C ILE A 157 1.10 -8.10 -20.29
N SER A 158 0.29 -8.83 -21.03
CA SER A 158 -0.61 -8.28 -22.03
C SER A 158 -1.82 -7.57 -21.41
N ALA A 159 -2.45 -6.68 -22.18
CA ALA A 159 -3.69 -6.03 -21.79
C ALA A 159 -4.83 -7.04 -21.57
N GLY A 160 -4.86 -8.12 -22.35
CA GLY A 160 -5.84 -9.21 -22.18
C GLY A 160 -5.70 -9.92 -20.83
N GLU A 161 -4.46 -10.32 -20.46
CA GLU A 161 -4.20 -10.93 -19.16
C GLU A 161 -4.55 -10.00 -17.99
N ARG A 162 -4.25 -8.69 -18.10
CA ARG A 162 -4.66 -7.69 -17.11
C ARG A 162 -6.18 -7.61 -17.00
N PHE A 163 -6.88 -7.61 -18.13
CA PHE A 163 -8.35 -7.56 -18.16
C PHE A 163 -8.98 -8.83 -17.55
N GLU A 164 -8.39 -10.00 -17.77
CA GLU A 164 -8.85 -11.24 -17.12
C GLU A 164 -8.66 -11.20 -15.58
N MET A 165 -7.62 -10.54 -15.07
CA MET A 165 -7.50 -10.30 -13.63
C MET A 165 -8.64 -9.43 -13.08
N LEU A 166 -9.01 -8.36 -13.81
CA LEU A 166 -10.14 -7.51 -13.44
C LEU A 166 -11.47 -8.28 -13.48
N LYS A 167 -11.66 -9.15 -14.47
CA LYS A 167 -12.82 -10.03 -14.60
C LYS A 167 -12.95 -10.99 -13.43
N ARG A 168 -11.83 -11.64 -13.02
CA ARG A 168 -11.79 -12.49 -11.83
C ARG A 168 -12.12 -11.72 -10.56
N PHE A 169 -11.60 -10.51 -10.42
CA PHE A 169 -11.93 -9.63 -9.29
C PHE A 169 -13.44 -9.35 -9.24
N CYS A 170 -14.06 -9.05 -10.38
CA CYS A 170 -15.51 -8.86 -10.44
C CYS A 170 -16.27 -10.10 -10.07
N ALA A 171 -15.86 -11.28 -10.57
CA ALA A 171 -16.50 -12.57 -10.23
C ALA A 171 -16.48 -12.82 -8.71
N HIS A 172 -15.31 -12.67 -8.07
CA HIS A 172 -15.20 -12.79 -6.61
C HIS A 172 -16.01 -11.72 -5.85
N GLY A 173 -16.10 -10.50 -6.40
CA GLY A 173 -16.93 -9.45 -5.83
C GLY A 173 -18.42 -9.80 -5.85
N LEU A 174 -18.91 -10.34 -6.97
CA LEU A 174 -20.29 -10.77 -7.11
C LEU A 174 -20.59 -12.02 -6.24
N GLU A 175 -19.66 -12.94 -6.12
CA GLU A 175 -19.77 -14.08 -5.21
C GLU A 175 -19.88 -13.62 -3.75
N HIS A 176 -19.10 -12.60 -3.34
CA HIS A 176 -19.05 -12.13 -1.98
C HIS A 176 -20.21 -11.19 -1.59
N TRP A 177 -20.55 -10.23 -2.48
CA TRP A 177 -21.57 -9.19 -2.19
C TRP A 177 -22.91 -9.45 -2.84
N GLY A 178 -23.03 -10.48 -3.67
CA GLY A 178 -24.23 -10.82 -4.44
C GLY A 178 -24.23 -10.23 -5.85
N ALA A 179 -25.09 -10.78 -6.71
CA ALA A 179 -25.30 -10.36 -8.10
C ALA A 179 -26.53 -9.44 -8.27
N ASP A 180 -27.16 -9.04 -7.15
CA ASP A 180 -28.20 -8.04 -7.14
C ASP A 180 -27.64 -6.60 -7.33
N ASP A 181 -28.50 -5.60 -7.47
CA ASP A 181 -28.09 -4.22 -7.70
C ASP A 181 -27.12 -3.70 -6.63
N ARG A 182 -27.30 -4.09 -5.38
CA ARG A 182 -26.43 -3.70 -4.27
C ARG A 182 -25.06 -4.35 -4.37
N GLY A 183 -25.00 -5.62 -4.67
CA GLY A 183 -23.74 -6.37 -4.84
C GLY A 183 -22.96 -5.88 -6.04
N VAL A 184 -23.63 -5.65 -7.18
CA VAL A 184 -23.02 -5.08 -8.39
C VAL A 184 -22.48 -3.67 -8.11
N ARG A 185 -23.22 -2.80 -7.43
CA ARG A 185 -22.76 -1.45 -7.04
C ARG A 185 -21.51 -1.53 -6.13
N SER A 186 -21.50 -2.43 -5.16
CA SER A 186 -20.37 -2.63 -4.26
C SER A 186 -19.13 -3.12 -5.02
N THR A 187 -19.28 -4.15 -5.83
CA THR A 187 -18.20 -4.70 -6.68
C THR A 187 -17.63 -3.63 -7.61
N ARG A 188 -18.49 -2.88 -8.29
CA ARG A 188 -18.09 -1.79 -9.19
C ARG A 188 -17.28 -0.73 -8.45
N ARG A 189 -17.73 -0.31 -7.27
CA ARG A 189 -17.01 0.71 -6.48
C ARG A 189 -15.60 0.25 -6.10
N PHE A 190 -15.44 -0.99 -5.66
CA PHE A 190 -14.12 -1.53 -5.34
C PHE A 190 -13.25 -1.72 -6.58
N LEU A 191 -13.83 -2.15 -7.70
CA LEU A 191 -13.13 -2.21 -8.98
C LEU A 191 -12.58 -0.83 -9.40
N LEU A 192 -13.40 0.21 -9.33
CA LEU A 192 -12.99 1.57 -9.69
C LEU A 192 -11.90 2.11 -8.76
N GLU A 193 -11.98 1.85 -7.45
CA GLU A 193 -10.89 2.17 -6.51
C GLU A 193 -9.59 1.44 -6.88
N TRP A 194 -9.68 0.19 -7.33
CA TRP A 194 -8.49 -0.56 -7.76
C TRP A 194 -7.94 -0.04 -9.10
N LEU A 195 -8.79 0.30 -10.06
CA LEU A 195 -8.39 0.92 -11.33
C LEU A 195 -7.63 2.24 -11.11
N SER A 196 -7.93 2.97 -10.03
CA SER A 196 -7.18 4.16 -9.64
C SER A 196 -5.71 3.90 -9.28
N PHE A 197 -5.31 2.63 -9.15
CA PHE A 197 -3.93 2.18 -9.00
C PHE A 197 -3.41 1.45 -10.23
N THR A 198 -4.19 0.53 -10.80
CA THR A 198 -3.72 -0.33 -11.91
C THR A 198 -3.40 0.45 -13.18
N HIS A 199 -4.07 1.60 -13.42
CA HIS A 199 -3.76 2.48 -14.56
C HIS A 199 -2.32 3.01 -14.52
N ARG A 200 -1.67 2.98 -13.36
CA ARG A 200 -0.28 3.43 -13.17
C ARG A 200 0.77 2.43 -13.65
N TYR A 201 0.34 1.24 -14.07
CA TYR A 201 1.24 0.28 -14.66
C TYR A 201 1.78 0.82 -16.00
N VAL A 202 3.09 0.73 -16.17
CA VAL A 202 3.79 1.07 -17.40
C VAL A 202 4.38 -0.21 -17.96
N PRO A 203 4.12 -0.55 -19.23
CA PRO A 203 4.69 -1.74 -19.88
C PRO A 203 6.22 -1.75 -19.83
N VAL A 204 6.80 -2.94 -19.83
CA VAL A 204 8.25 -3.15 -19.81
C VAL A 204 8.91 -2.44 -20.99
N GLY A 205 9.98 -1.71 -20.73
CA GLY A 205 10.76 -1.01 -21.77
C GLY A 205 10.24 0.39 -22.13
N VAL A 206 9.09 0.83 -21.62
CA VAL A 206 8.56 2.19 -21.90
C VAL A 206 9.25 3.25 -21.02
N LEU A 207 9.58 2.91 -19.77
CA LEU A 207 10.31 3.78 -18.85
C LEU A 207 11.43 3.02 -18.16
N ASP A 208 12.60 3.64 -18.02
CA ASP A 208 13.71 3.10 -17.22
C ASP A 208 13.37 3.06 -15.72
N ARG A 209 12.63 4.05 -15.27
CA ARG A 209 12.18 4.16 -13.88
C ARG A 209 10.70 4.54 -13.81
N VAL A 210 9.93 3.73 -13.11
CA VAL A 210 8.52 4.04 -12.86
C VAL A 210 8.37 5.06 -11.72
N PRO A 211 7.39 5.99 -11.81
CA PRO A 211 7.10 6.93 -10.73
C PRO A 211 6.64 6.20 -9.46
N VAL A 212 7.32 6.44 -8.34
CA VAL A 212 7.01 5.80 -7.04
C VAL A 212 6.21 6.67 -6.10
N GLY A 213 6.21 8.00 -6.28
CA GLY A 213 5.48 8.94 -5.44
C GLY A 213 3.97 8.79 -5.59
N ILE A 214 3.21 8.97 -4.48
CA ILE A 214 1.76 8.84 -4.51
C ILE A 214 1.10 9.87 -5.44
N HIS A 215 1.71 11.04 -5.58
CA HIS A 215 1.23 12.13 -6.44
C HIS A 215 1.83 12.11 -7.86
N GLN A 216 2.78 11.24 -8.11
CA GLN A 216 3.36 11.09 -9.44
C GLN A 216 2.50 10.17 -10.29
N ARG A 217 2.32 10.52 -11.54
CA ARG A 217 1.64 9.70 -12.55
C ARG A 217 2.64 9.33 -13.63
N PRO A 218 2.54 8.14 -14.23
CA PRO A 218 3.29 7.85 -15.43
C PRO A 218 2.86 8.81 -16.54
N PRO A 219 3.73 9.12 -17.50
CA PRO A 219 3.33 9.85 -18.69
C PRO A 219 2.25 9.06 -19.44
N THR A 220 1.39 9.77 -20.15
CA THR A 220 0.44 9.14 -21.07
C THR A 220 1.20 8.48 -22.22
N PHE A 221 0.78 7.30 -22.63
CA PHE A 221 1.33 6.59 -23.78
C PHE A 221 0.19 5.93 -24.58
N VAL A 222 0.44 5.68 -25.85
CA VAL A 222 -0.44 4.85 -26.68
C VAL A 222 0.02 3.40 -26.51
N GLY A 223 -0.88 2.54 -26.04
CA GLY A 223 -0.60 1.13 -25.83
C GLY A 223 -0.50 0.34 -27.15
N ARG A 224 -0.10 -0.89 -27.05
CA ARG A 224 -0.02 -1.86 -28.19
C ARG A 224 -1.41 -2.22 -28.73
N SER A 225 -2.46 -1.91 -27.99
CA SER A 225 -3.88 -2.09 -28.37
C SER A 225 -4.74 -1.00 -27.72
N ASP A 226 -5.96 -0.84 -28.24
CA ASP A 226 -6.96 0.08 -27.66
C ASP A 226 -7.26 -0.28 -26.19
N LEU A 227 -7.30 -1.58 -25.88
CA LEU A 227 -7.50 -2.04 -24.50
C LEU A 227 -6.31 -1.63 -23.60
N GLU A 228 -5.07 -1.73 -24.06
CA GLU A 228 -3.91 -1.31 -23.29
C GLU A 228 -3.91 0.20 -23.04
N THR A 229 -4.26 0.97 -24.06
CA THR A 229 -4.45 2.42 -23.95
C THR A 229 -5.53 2.76 -22.94
N LEU A 230 -6.70 2.11 -23.02
CA LEU A 230 -7.82 2.31 -22.10
C LEU A 230 -7.44 1.97 -20.64
N LEU A 231 -6.74 0.83 -20.43
CA LEU A 231 -6.28 0.40 -19.10
C LEU A 231 -5.20 1.30 -18.50
N SER A 232 -4.53 2.14 -19.29
CA SER A 232 -3.53 3.11 -18.84
C SER A 232 -4.10 4.50 -18.57
N SER A 233 -5.35 4.74 -18.95
CA SER A 233 -5.98 6.05 -18.79
C SER A 233 -6.09 6.44 -17.32
N SER A 234 -5.75 7.69 -17.01
CA SER A 234 -5.92 8.28 -15.68
C SER A 234 -7.31 8.92 -15.48
N ASP A 235 -8.17 8.90 -16.50
CA ASP A 235 -9.50 9.47 -16.46
C ASP A 235 -10.49 8.51 -15.76
N PRO A 236 -11.17 8.93 -14.68
CA PRO A 236 -12.22 8.14 -14.05
C PRO A 236 -13.37 7.75 -15.00
N ALA A 237 -13.65 8.52 -16.03
CA ALA A 237 -14.66 8.17 -17.02
C ALA A 237 -14.28 6.90 -17.81
N ASP A 238 -13.01 6.73 -18.14
CA ASP A 238 -12.51 5.51 -18.78
C ASP A 238 -12.55 4.31 -17.84
N TRP A 239 -12.30 4.51 -16.55
CA TRP A 239 -12.47 3.43 -15.56
C TRP A 239 -13.93 2.99 -15.46
N VAL A 240 -14.88 3.93 -15.55
CA VAL A 240 -16.32 3.61 -15.61
C VAL A 240 -16.64 2.79 -16.87
N LYS A 241 -16.07 3.14 -18.04
CA LYS A 241 -16.19 2.33 -19.27
C LYS A 241 -15.68 0.89 -19.06
N ILE A 242 -14.49 0.71 -18.46
CA ILE A 242 -13.95 -0.61 -18.13
C ILE A 242 -14.91 -1.37 -17.19
N SER A 243 -15.46 -0.69 -16.19
CA SER A 243 -16.42 -1.32 -15.29
C SER A 243 -17.72 -1.73 -15.99
N THR A 244 -18.13 -0.98 -17.01
CA THR A 244 -19.32 -1.30 -17.83
C THR A 244 -19.08 -2.54 -18.68
N MET A 245 -17.88 -2.72 -19.22
CA MET A 245 -17.51 -3.94 -19.97
C MET A 245 -17.57 -5.21 -19.09
N LEU A 246 -17.36 -5.09 -17.78
CA LEU A 246 -17.27 -6.21 -16.85
C LEU A 246 -18.55 -6.47 -16.06
N LEU A 247 -19.31 -5.45 -15.73
CA LEU A 247 -20.45 -5.51 -14.81
C LEU A 247 -21.77 -4.96 -15.44
N GLY A 248 -21.78 -4.75 -16.76
CA GLY A 248 -22.93 -4.18 -17.44
C GLY A 248 -23.08 -2.65 -17.22
N PRO A 249 -24.14 -2.04 -17.73
CA PRO A 249 -24.37 -0.59 -17.69
C PRO A 249 -24.32 -0.01 -16.28
N THR A 250 -23.88 1.24 -16.19
CA THR A 250 -23.96 2.01 -14.93
C THR A 250 -25.35 2.59 -14.75
N PRO A 251 -25.90 2.57 -13.53
CA PRO A 251 -27.11 3.35 -13.24
C PRO A 251 -26.93 4.84 -13.55
N SER A 252 -28.01 5.52 -13.93
CA SER A 252 -27.99 6.95 -14.30
C SER A 252 -27.55 7.87 -13.16
N ASP A 253 -27.76 7.44 -11.91
CA ASP A 253 -27.38 8.14 -10.67
C ASP A 253 -25.94 7.83 -10.21
N PHE A 254 -25.21 6.99 -10.95
CA PHE A 254 -23.89 6.56 -10.54
C PHE A 254 -22.83 7.63 -10.77
N SER A 255 -22.14 8.00 -9.69
CA SER A 255 -20.96 8.87 -9.75
C SER A 255 -19.80 8.23 -9.01
N PHE A 256 -18.59 8.46 -9.49
CA PHE A 256 -17.37 7.97 -8.86
C PHE A 256 -16.33 9.07 -8.74
N ALA A 257 -15.81 9.23 -7.52
CA ALA A 257 -14.63 10.03 -7.25
C ALA A 257 -13.63 9.19 -6.46
N PRO A 258 -12.39 9.00 -6.94
CA PRO A 258 -11.40 8.18 -6.25
C PRO A 258 -11.05 8.77 -4.89
N LYS A 259 -10.90 7.92 -3.87
CA LYS A 259 -10.53 8.34 -2.50
C LYS A 259 -9.17 9.05 -2.45
N HIS A 260 -8.24 8.63 -3.30
CA HIS A 260 -6.93 9.23 -3.41
C HIS A 260 -6.90 10.23 -4.58
N LYS A 261 -7.63 11.35 -4.42
CA LYS A 261 -7.53 12.46 -5.37
C LYS A 261 -6.09 12.97 -5.37
N SER A 262 -5.44 12.95 -6.53
CA SER A 262 -4.23 13.72 -6.76
C SER A 262 -4.59 14.96 -7.56
N ALA A 263 -3.74 15.98 -7.55
CA ALA A 263 -3.90 17.18 -8.36
C ALA A 263 -4.03 16.90 -9.89
N ALA A 264 -3.80 15.66 -10.32
CA ALA A 264 -3.97 15.22 -11.70
C ALA A 264 -5.44 15.10 -12.15
N TYR A 265 -6.40 15.11 -11.22
CA TYR A 265 -7.85 14.99 -11.51
C TYR A 265 -8.62 16.31 -11.34
N GLY A 266 -7.97 17.41 -11.02
CA GLY A 266 -8.55 18.74 -11.00
C GLY A 266 -8.27 19.47 -12.30
N GLU A 267 -9.25 20.17 -12.87
CA GLU A 267 -8.99 21.20 -13.86
C GLU A 267 -7.88 22.11 -13.33
N ARG A 268 -6.83 22.34 -14.10
CA ARG A 268 -5.86 23.36 -13.82
C ARG A 268 -6.55 24.72 -13.87
N THR A 269 -7.06 25.19 -12.75
CA THR A 269 -7.31 26.61 -12.60
C THR A 269 -5.95 27.28 -12.55
N GLU A 270 -5.58 27.98 -13.59
CA GLU A 270 -4.41 28.85 -13.62
C GLU A 270 -4.53 29.82 -12.45
N GLY A 271 -3.57 29.77 -11.51
CA GLY A 271 -3.36 30.77 -10.47
C GLY A 271 -4.00 30.50 -9.12
N GLY A 272 -3.71 29.41 -8.46
CA GLY A 272 -4.06 29.22 -7.05
C GLY A 272 -3.22 28.18 -6.36
N HIS A 273 -2.50 28.56 -5.32
CA HIS A 273 -1.93 27.62 -4.36
C HIS A 273 -3.08 26.78 -3.75
N ALA A 274 -3.17 25.51 -4.15
CA ALA A 274 -4.14 24.59 -3.59
C ALA A 274 -3.84 24.38 -2.10
N LYS A 275 -4.63 24.99 -1.23
CA LYS A 275 -4.76 24.56 0.16
C LYS A 275 -5.19 23.10 0.14
N GLN A 276 -4.43 22.22 0.76
CA GLN A 276 -4.78 20.84 0.98
C GLN A 276 -5.95 20.77 1.97
N ASP A 277 -7.15 20.82 1.44
CA ASP A 277 -8.37 20.56 2.21
C ASP A 277 -8.56 19.03 2.26
N TRP A 278 -8.20 18.44 3.37
CA TRP A 278 -8.48 17.05 3.69
C TRP A 278 -9.90 16.97 4.29
N GLY A 279 -10.89 17.20 3.41
CA GLY A 279 -12.28 17.19 3.77
C GLY A 279 -12.65 16.05 4.73
N GLU A 280 -13.32 16.44 5.78
CA GLU A 280 -13.94 15.60 6.78
C GLU A 280 -14.75 14.48 6.11
N VAL A 281 -14.39 13.24 6.37
CA VAL A 281 -15.26 12.10 6.12
C VAL A 281 -16.32 12.14 7.23
N ARG A 282 -17.47 12.72 6.92
CA ARG A 282 -18.65 12.56 7.76
C ARG A 282 -19.22 11.15 7.59
N GLY A 283 -19.40 10.49 8.74
CA GLY A 283 -20.31 9.39 9.06
C GLY A 283 -20.10 8.07 8.34
#